data_d35373cdf99e88cac8e04df8da8ddf19
#
_entry.id   d35373cdf99e88cac8e04df8da8ddf19
#
_cell.length_a   1.000
_cell.length_b   1.000
_cell.length_c   1.000
_cell.angle_alpha   90.00
_cell.angle_beta   90.00
_cell.angle_gamma   90.00
#
_symmetry.space_group_name_H-M   'P 1'
#
loop_
_entity.id
_entity.type
_entity.pdbx_description
1 polymer ?
#
loop_
_entity_poly.entity_id
_entity_poly.type
_entity_poly.pdbx_seq_one_letter_code
_entity_poly.pdbx_strand_id
1 'polypeptide(L)'
;MTQRMKMVGLVRFSVLTPTYYSERFATLDETAAHLFAPERMALRFSIFENLCLPSLLRQSDGDFDLVVLTAAAMPKPYLQRLRALLEPHDNIHLRPVGTRNHYRLLRQGYDSVPQNDASHRILFRLDDDDAVDLDFVRRTRALATGLLPLQPPETGFVIAHNR
;
A
#
# COMPACT_ATOMS: atom_id res chain seq x y z
N MET A 1 17.54 23.59 -9.51
CA MET A 1 17.66 22.22 -8.93
C MET A 1 16.52 21.37 -9.48
N THR A 2 16.84 20.24 -10.05
CA THR A 2 15.80 19.31 -10.54
C THR A 2 15.08 18.74 -9.33
N GLN A 3 13.77 18.99 -9.21
CA GLN A 3 12.94 18.43 -8.14
C GLN A 3 12.83 16.92 -8.36
N ARG A 4 13.46 16.14 -7.50
CA ARG A 4 13.35 14.69 -7.53
C ARG A 4 12.24 14.24 -6.58
N MET A 5 11.21 13.60 -7.15
CA MET A 5 10.09 13.11 -6.39
C MET A 5 10.19 11.60 -6.19
N LYS A 6 10.07 11.15 -4.95
CA LYS A 6 9.95 9.73 -4.59
C LYS A 6 8.49 9.35 -4.52
N MET A 7 8.06 8.36 -5.28
CA MET A 7 6.70 7.84 -5.20
C MET A 7 6.66 6.55 -4.38
N VAL A 8 5.74 6.48 -3.43
CA VAL A 8 5.54 5.30 -2.58
C VAL A 8 4.06 4.96 -2.51
N GLY A 9 3.71 3.79 -3.01
CA GLY A 9 2.41 3.20 -2.84
C GLY A 9 2.33 2.33 -1.60
N LEU A 10 1.13 2.14 -1.07
CA LEU A 10 0.87 1.26 0.04
C LEU A 10 -0.41 0.47 -0.20
N VAL A 11 -0.30 -0.85 -0.10
CA VAL A 11 -1.44 -1.78 -0.13
C VAL A 11 -1.59 -2.42 1.25
N ARG A 12 -2.83 -2.50 1.74
CA ARG A 12 -3.16 -3.23 2.96
C ARG A 12 -3.67 -4.62 2.60
N PHE A 13 -2.95 -5.65 3.04
CA PHE A 13 -3.35 -7.04 2.85
C PHE A 13 -3.64 -7.70 4.20
N SER A 14 -4.91 -7.76 4.58
CA SER A 14 -5.38 -8.39 5.82
C SER A 14 -4.65 -7.89 7.07
N VAL A 15 -4.59 -6.58 7.26
CA VAL A 15 -3.99 -5.93 8.45
C VAL A 15 -4.95 -6.05 9.63
N LEU A 16 -4.44 -6.44 10.79
CA LEU A 16 -5.21 -6.54 12.02
C LEU A 16 -5.06 -5.27 12.85
N THR A 17 -6.15 -4.54 13.06
CA THR A 17 -6.18 -3.31 13.87
C THR A 17 -7.39 -3.29 14.79
N PRO A 18 -7.32 -2.64 15.96
CA PRO A 18 -8.46 -2.52 16.86
C PRO A 18 -9.57 -1.60 16.31
N THR A 19 -9.27 -0.81 15.28
CA THR A 19 -10.22 0.15 14.69
C THR A 19 -10.97 -0.39 13.48
N TYR A 20 -10.52 -1.51 12.92
CA TYR A 20 -11.17 -2.16 11.79
C TYR A 20 -12.10 -3.24 12.31
N TYR A 21 -13.34 -3.26 11.82
CA TYR A 21 -14.38 -4.19 12.26
C TYR A 21 -14.80 -4.08 13.74
N SER A 22 -14.45 -3.00 14.44
CA SER A 22 -14.80 -2.80 15.85
C SER A 22 -16.32 -2.77 16.10
N GLU A 23 -17.11 -2.42 15.10
CA GLU A 23 -18.58 -2.50 15.15
C GLU A 23 -19.13 -3.92 14.94
N ARG A 24 -18.33 -4.79 14.34
CA ARG A 24 -18.74 -6.15 13.98
C ARG A 24 -18.23 -7.21 14.92
N PHE A 25 -17.05 -7.03 15.50
CA PHE A 25 -16.40 -7.98 16.40
C PHE A 25 -15.99 -7.30 17.70
N ALA A 26 -16.27 -7.95 18.83
CA ALA A 26 -16.00 -7.40 20.13
C ALA A 26 -14.51 -7.49 20.52
N THR A 27 -13.77 -8.45 19.97
CA THR A 27 -12.37 -8.72 20.31
C THR A 27 -11.47 -8.78 19.10
N LEU A 28 -10.17 -8.56 19.32
CA LEU A 28 -9.15 -8.74 18.27
C LEU A 28 -9.03 -10.20 17.81
N ASP A 29 -9.27 -11.16 18.71
CA ASP A 29 -9.23 -12.58 18.37
C ASP A 29 -10.37 -12.96 17.42
N GLU A 30 -11.56 -12.45 17.64
CA GLU A 30 -12.69 -12.61 16.72
C GLU A 30 -12.41 -11.95 15.35
N THR A 31 -11.83 -10.75 15.38
CA THR A 31 -11.41 -10.06 14.16
C THR A 31 -10.33 -10.87 13.42
N ALA A 32 -9.34 -11.39 14.12
CA ALA A 32 -8.29 -12.22 13.54
C ALA A 32 -8.85 -13.52 12.95
N ALA A 33 -9.76 -14.19 13.66
CA ALA A 33 -10.44 -15.40 13.16
C ALA A 33 -11.20 -15.13 11.86
N HIS A 34 -11.87 -13.99 11.75
CA HIS A 34 -12.53 -13.56 10.53
C HIS A 34 -11.53 -13.24 9.41
N LEU A 35 -10.51 -12.43 9.70
CA LEU A 35 -9.53 -11.97 8.70
C LEU A 35 -8.76 -13.14 8.08
N PHE A 36 -8.42 -14.16 8.89
CA PHE A 36 -7.60 -15.28 8.47
C PHE A 36 -8.39 -16.55 8.19
N ALA A 37 -9.72 -16.46 8.13
CA ALA A 37 -10.56 -17.59 7.71
C ALA A 37 -10.12 -18.10 6.33
N PRO A 38 -9.96 -19.43 6.14
CA PRO A 38 -9.39 -20.03 4.92
C PRO A 38 -10.11 -19.57 3.63
N GLU A 39 -11.43 -19.53 3.64
CA GLU A 39 -12.23 -19.10 2.50
C GLU A 39 -11.97 -17.62 2.15
N ARG A 40 -11.93 -16.76 3.18
CA ARG A 40 -11.61 -15.35 2.99
C ARG A 40 -10.18 -15.17 2.46
N MET A 41 -9.20 -15.86 3.02
CA MET A 41 -7.81 -15.76 2.57
C MET A 41 -7.65 -16.25 1.13
N ALA A 42 -8.32 -17.35 0.75
CA ALA A 42 -8.32 -17.82 -0.63
C ALA A 42 -8.86 -16.76 -1.61
N LEU A 43 -9.97 -16.12 -1.25
CA LEU A 43 -10.56 -15.05 -2.05
C LEU A 43 -9.64 -13.82 -2.14
N ARG A 44 -9.09 -13.37 -1.01
CA ARG A 44 -8.19 -12.19 -0.97
C ARG A 44 -6.92 -12.41 -1.78
N PHE A 45 -6.31 -13.58 -1.69
CA PHE A 45 -5.18 -13.93 -2.54
C PHE A 45 -5.56 -13.96 -4.02
N SER A 46 -6.69 -14.57 -4.36
CA SER A 46 -7.14 -14.62 -5.75
C SER A 46 -7.32 -13.23 -6.35
N ILE A 47 -7.97 -12.31 -5.63
CA ILE A 47 -8.18 -10.93 -6.09
C ILE A 47 -6.84 -10.18 -6.17
N PHE A 48 -6.01 -10.29 -5.15
CA PHE A 48 -4.72 -9.61 -5.12
C PHE A 48 -3.80 -10.07 -6.24
N GLU A 49 -3.66 -11.38 -6.44
CA GLU A 49 -2.79 -11.97 -7.46
C GLU A 49 -3.27 -11.69 -8.89
N ASN A 50 -4.58 -11.60 -9.12
CA ASN A 50 -5.12 -11.50 -10.47
C ASN A 50 -5.60 -10.09 -10.85
N LEU A 51 -5.77 -9.19 -9.90
CA LEU A 51 -6.29 -7.84 -10.14
C LEU A 51 -5.35 -6.75 -9.60
N CYS A 52 -5.17 -6.67 -8.27
CA CYS A 52 -4.45 -5.57 -7.64
C CYS A 52 -2.96 -5.57 -8.04
N LEU A 53 -2.24 -6.64 -7.73
CA LEU A 53 -0.80 -6.74 -8.00
C LEU A 53 -0.45 -6.57 -9.48
N PRO A 54 -1.13 -7.24 -10.44
CA PRO A 54 -0.85 -7.03 -11.87
C PRO A 54 -1.05 -5.59 -12.33
N SER A 55 -2.01 -4.86 -11.78
CA SER A 55 -2.24 -3.45 -12.12
C SER A 55 -1.07 -2.56 -11.73
N LEU A 56 -0.38 -2.90 -10.64
CA LEU A 56 0.80 -2.20 -10.14
C LEU A 56 2.09 -2.65 -10.85
N LEU A 57 2.24 -3.94 -11.16
CA LEU A 57 3.42 -4.47 -11.86
C LEU A 57 3.52 -4.02 -13.33
N ARG A 58 2.39 -3.67 -13.95
CA ARG A 58 2.31 -3.27 -15.36
C ARG A 58 2.30 -1.76 -15.58
N GLN A 59 2.61 -0.97 -14.56
CA GLN A 59 2.63 0.49 -14.71
C GLN A 59 3.63 0.92 -15.80
N SER A 60 3.23 1.86 -16.62
CA SER A 60 4.10 2.45 -17.68
C SER A 60 5.28 3.24 -17.10
N ASP A 61 5.16 3.71 -15.86
CA ASP A 61 6.24 4.28 -15.05
C ASP A 61 6.47 3.36 -13.85
N GLY A 62 7.54 2.60 -13.89
CA GLY A 62 7.93 1.66 -12.83
C GLY A 62 8.79 2.27 -11.71
N ASP A 63 9.10 3.57 -11.75
CA ASP A 63 9.92 4.25 -10.74
C ASP A 63 9.08 4.60 -9.49
N PHE A 64 8.68 3.60 -8.76
CA PHE A 64 8.02 3.74 -7.46
C PHE A 64 8.32 2.56 -6.55
N ASP A 65 8.21 2.76 -5.25
CA ASP A 65 8.20 1.67 -4.27
C ASP A 65 6.78 1.34 -3.84
N LEU A 66 6.51 0.08 -3.61
CA LEU A 66 5.25 -0.41 -3.07
C LEU A 66 5.48 -1.07 -1.71
N VAL A 67 4.77 -0.61 -0.70
CA VAL A 67 4.71 -1.27 0.60
C VAL A 67 3.45 -2.11 0.67
N VAL A 68 3.59 -3.39 0.96
CA VAL A 68 2.47 -4.27 1.27
C VAL A 68 2.45 -4.50 2.78
N LEU A 69 1.52 -3.84 3.47
CA LEU A 69 1.28 -4.05 4.89
C LEU A 69 0.44 -5.30 5.11
N THR A 70 0.84 -6.12 6.05
CA THR A 70 0.07 -7.27 6.50
C THR A 70 0.18 -7.44 8.01
N ALA A 71 -0.69 -8.24 8.62
CA ALA A 71 -0.60 -8.51 10.05
C ALA A 71 0.58 -9.42 10.37
N ALA A 72 1.38 -9.07 11.37
CA ALA A 72 2.41 -9.96 11.92
C ALA A 72 1.79 -11.25 12.52
N ALA A 73 0.53 -11.17 12.95
CA ALA A 73 -0.26 -12.30 13.46
C ALA A 73 -0.83 -13.20 12.36
N MET A 74 -0.62 -12.87 11.08
CA MET A 74 -1.08 -13.73 9.96
C MET A 74 -0.49 -15.14 10.11
N PRO A 75 -1.31 -16.22 9.91
CA PRO A 75 -0.82 -17.58 9.95
C PRO A 75 0.35 -17.80 8.97
N LYS A 76 1.38 -18.50 9.43
CA LYS A 76 2.63 -18.70 8.70
C LYS A 76 2.47 -19.12 7.24
N PRO A 77 1.58 -20.08 6.88
CA PRO A 77 1.42 -20.48 5.48
C PRO A 77 1.00 -19.33 4.56
N TYR A 78 0.11 -18.46 5.02
CA TYR A 78 -0.33 -17.29 4.26
C TYR A 78 0.76 -16.24 4.15
N LEU A 79 1.48 -15.99 5.24
CA LEU A 79 2.60 -15.04 5.23
C LEU A 79 3.73 -15.51 4.29
N GLN A 80 4.03 -16.81 4.28
CA GLN A 80 5.02 -17.39 3.37
C GLN A 80 4.57 -17.29 1.91
N ARG A 81 3.29 -17.58 1.61
CA ARG A 81 2.72 -17.41 0.28
C ARG A 81 2.83 -15.96 -0.20
N LEU A 82 2.45 -15.00 0.66
CA LEU A 82 2.53 -13.59 0.32
C LEU A 82 3.99 -13.15 0.08
N ARG A 83 4.92 -13.62 0.90
CA ARG A 83 6.35 -13.37 0.72
C ARG A 83 6.86 -13.90 -0.61
N ALA A 84 6.59 -15.15 -0.93
CA ALA A 84 7.02 -15.78 -2.18
C ALA A 84 6.43 -15.06 -3.42
N LEU A 85 5.22 -14.53 -3.31
CA LEU A 85 4.58 -13.77 -4.38
C LEU A 85 5.28 -12.41 -4.64
N LEU A 86 5.78 -11.77 -3.59
CA LEU A 86 6.35 -10.42 -3.67
C LEU A 86 7.86 -10.39 -3.83
N GLU A 87 8.57 -11.45 -3.38
CA GLU A 87 10.03 -11.56 -3.40
C GLU A 87 10.68 -11.30 -4.78
N PRO A 88 10.09 -11.69 -5.93
CA PRO A 88 10.67 -11.43 -7.25
C PRO A 88 10.73 -9.95 -7.65
N HIS A 89 10.15 -9.04 -6.86
CA HIS A 89 9.98 -7.63 -7.22
C HIS A 89 10.77 -6.74 -6.27
N ASP A 90 11.90 -6.21 -6.71
CA ASP A 90 12.83 -5.43 -5.89
C ASP A 90 12.24 -4.13 -5.31
N ASN A 91 11.23 -3.57 -5.99
CA ASN A 91 10.54 -2.36 -5.56
C ASN A 91 9.32 -2.61 -4.67
N ILE A 92 9.05 -3.88 -4.29
CA ILE A 92 7.92 -4.24 -3.43
C ILE A 92 8.43 -4.73 -2.07
N HIS A 93 7.95 -4.09 -1.01
CA HIS A 93 8.41 -4.31 0.35
C HIS A 93 7.29 -4.87 1.22
N LEU A 94 7.37 -6.16 1.57
CA LEU A 94 6.45 -6.76 2.53
C LEU A 94 6.79 -6.29 3.95
N ARG A 95 5.80 -5.76 4.65
CA ARG A 95 5.94 -5.26 6.03
C ARG A 95 4.86 -5.86 6.94
N PRO A 96 5.17 -6.97 7.63
CA PRO A 96 4.33 -7.45 8.72
C PRO A 96 4.33 -6.44 9.88
N VAL A 97 3.15 -6.03 10.32
CA VAL A 97 2.99 -5.03 11.38
C VAL A 97 2.15 -5.56 12.52
N GLY A 98 2.38 -5.04 13.72
CA GLY A 98 1.58 -5.35 14.90
C GLY A 98 0.22 -4.65 14.88
N THR A 99 -0.56 -4.89 15.92
CA THR A 99 -1.88 -4.29 16.12
C THR A 99 -1.74 -2.88 16.72
N ARG A 100 -1.82 -1.87 15.88
CA ARG A 100 -1.82 -0.46 16.28
C ARG A 100 -2.96 0.28 15.62
N ASN A 101 -3.16 1.53 16.01
CA ASN A 101 -4.08 2.42 15.31
C ASN A 101 -3.74 2.46 13.81
N HIS A 102 -4.77 2.39 12.99
CA HIS A 102 -4.67 2.32 11.53
C HIS A 102 -3.73 3.39 10.92
N TYR A 103 -3.88 4.66 11.31
CA TYR A 103 -3.04 5.72 10.76
C TYR A 103 -1.56 5.59 11.14
N ARG A 104 -1.27 5.07 12.34
CA ARG A 104 0.12 4.79 12.75
C ARG A 104 0.74 3.68 11.91
N LEU A 105 -0.03 2.66 11.56
CA LEU A 105 0.45 1.57 10.69
C LEU A 105 0.72 2.06 9.28
N LEU A 106 -0.14 2.90 8.71
CA LEU A 106 0.08 3.51 7.40
C LEU A 106 1.37 4.34 7.40
N ARG A 107 1.54 5.21 8.40
CA ARG A 107 2.74 6.03 8.55
C ARG A 107 3.99 5.17 8.67
N GLN A 108 3.96 4.14 9.52
CA GLN A 108 5.06 3.17 9.67
C GLN A 108 5.41 2.51 8.33
N GLY A 109 4.42 2.16 7.54
CA GLY A 109 4.61 1.59 6.20
C GLY A 109 5.35 2.55 5.28
N TYR A 110 4.86 3.78 5.13
CA TYR A 110 5.51 4.77 4.29
C TYR A 110 6.91 5.16 4.76
N ASP A 111 7.10 5.30 6.07
CA ASP A 111 8.39 5.67 6.67
C ASP A 111 9.44 4.54 6.56
N SER A 112 9.01 3.31 6.30
CA SER A 112 9.90 2.17 6.05
C SER A 112 10.66 2.23 4.72
N VAL A 113 10.24 3.12 3.81
CA VAL A 113 10.93 3.36 2.52
C VAL A 113 11.78 4.61 2.65
N PRO A 114 13.11 4.53 2.45
CA PRO A 114 13.99 5.68 2.54
C PRO A 114 13.62 6.77 1.53
N GLN A 115 13.65 8.02 1.95
CA GLN A 115 13.45 9.16 1.05
C GLN A 115 14.66 9.42 0.15
N ASN A 116 15.86 9.01 0.62
CA ASN A 116 17.12 9.32 -0.01
C ASN A 116 17.25 10.84 -0.28
N ASP A 117 17.70 11.21 -1.47
CA ASP A 117 17.90 12.58 -1.93
C ASP A 117 16.66 13.20 -2.62
N ALA A 118 15.50 12.59 -2.46
CA ALA A 118 14.26 13.16 -2.99
C ALA A 118 13.80 14.37 -2.18
N SER A 119 13.47 15.46 -2.88
CA SER A 119 12.97 16.68 -2.26
C SER A 119 11.51 16.57 -1.79
N HIS A 120 10.72 15.71 -2.46
CA HIS A 120 9.29 15.51 -2.18
C HIS A 120 8.91 14.05 -2.26
N ARG A 121 7.83 13.69 -1.58
CA ARG A 121 7.22 12.35 -1.65
C ARG A 121 5.81 12.45 -2.19
N ILE A 122 5.49 11.55 -3.12
CA ILE A 122 4.12 11.30 -3.57
C ILE A 122 3.70 10.00 -2.91
N LEU A 123 2.63 10.03 -2.13
CA LEU A 123 2.10 8.88 -1.41
C LEU A 123 0.73 8.52 -1.98
N PHE A 124 0.51 7.25 -2.27
CA PHE A 124 -0.81 6.75 -2.63
C PHE A 124 -1.14 5.46 -1.86
N ARG A 125 -2.41 5.17 -1.72
CA ARG A 125 -2.91 3.97 -1.06
C ARG A 125 -3.93 3.27 -1.93
N LEU A 126 -3.84 1.95 -1.94
CA LEU A 126 -4.79 1.06 -2.58
C LEU A 126 -5.23 -0.03 -1.60
N ASP A 127 -6.46 -0.48 -1.70
CA ASP A 127 -6.86 -1.71 -1.02
C ASP A 127 -6.52 -2.93 -1.89
N ASP A 128 -6.36 -4.09 -1.27
CA ASP A 128 -5.88 -5.30 -1.95
C ASP A 128 -6.88 -5.89 -2.97
N ASP A 129 -8.08 -5.31 -3.06
CA ASP A 129 -9.12 -5.61 -4.04
C ASP A 129 -9.36 -4.49 -5.07
N ASP A 130 -8.55 -3.45 -5.04
CA ASP A 130 -8.58 -2.37 -6.02
C ASP A 130 -7.51 -2.56 -7.11
N ALA A 131 -7.73 -1.90 -8.23
CA ALA A 131 -6.76 -1.81 -9.33
C ALA A 131 -6.67 -0.39 -9.85
N VAL A 132 -5.52 -0.07 -10.45
CA VAL A 132 -5.28 1.21 -11.11
C VAL A 132 -5.01 0.98 -12.60
N ASP A 133 -5.26 1.99 -13.43
CA ASP A 133 -4.90 1.91 -14.84
C ASP A 133 -3.38 1.95 -15.04
N LEU A 134 -2.93 1.54 -16.22
CA LEU A 134 -1.51 1.36 -16.54
C LEU A 134 -0.67 2.64 -16.49
N ASP A 135 -1.30 3.80 -16.57
CA ASP A 135 -0.65 5.11 -16.58
C ASP A 135 -0.81 5.88 -15.25
N PHE A 136 -1.37 5.24 -14.24
CA PHE A 136 -1.66 5.90 -12.95
C PHE A 136 -0.41 6.55 -12.34
N VAL A 137 0.70 5.82 -12.23
CA VAL A 137 1.95 6.34 -11.65
C VAL A 137 2.49 7.50 -12.48
N ARG A 138 2.56 7.32 -13.81
CA ARG A 138 3.05 8.36 -14.74
C ARG A 138 2.20 9.62 -14.67
N ARG A 139 0.86 9.50 -14.71
CA ARG A 139 -0.04 10.66 -14.64
C ARG A 139 0.04 11.36 -13.29
N THR A 140 0.06 10.61 -12.19
CA THR A 140 0.15 11.19 -10.86
C THR A 140 1.46 11.95 -10.69
N ARG A 141 2.57 11.41 -11.16
CA ARG A 141 3.87 12.10 -11.16
C ARG A 141 3.85 13.37 -11.99
N ALA A 142 3.31 13.32 -13.19
CA ALA A 142 3.21 14.47 -14.08
C ALA A 142 2.35 15.60 -13.48
N LEU A 143 1.21 15.25 -12.89
CA LEU A 143 0.35 16.21 -12.19
C LEU A 143 1.06 16.83 -10.98
N ALA A 144 1.72 16.02 -10.17
CA ALA A 144 2.48 16.51 -9.01
C ALA A 144 3.59 17.47 -9.46
N THR A 145 4.33 17.12 -10.50
CA THR A 145 5.40 17.97 -11.08
C THR A 145 4.85 19.33 -11.55
N GLY A 146 3.70 19.32 -12.21
CA GLY A 146 3.07 20.54 -12.72
C GLY A 146 2.46 21.42 -11.61
N LEU A 147 1.93 20.82 -10.56
CA LEU A 147 1.25 21.53 -9.47
C LEU A 147 2.22 22.05 -8.40
N LEU A 148 3.34 21.36 -8.18
CA LEU A 148 4.27 21.69 -7.11
C LEU A 148 4.80 23.13 -7.14
N PRO A 149 5.17 23.71 -8.30
CA PRO A 149 5.62 25.10 -8.38
C PRO A 149 4.53 26.13 -8.05
N LEU A 150 3.26 25.72 -8.10
CA LEU A 150 2.11 26.57 -7.83
C LEU A 150 1.73 26.61 -6.34
N GLN A 151 2.39 25.78 -5.52
CA GLN A 151 2.11 25.65 -4.09
C GLN A 151 3.21 26.34 -3.27
N PRO A 152 2.88 26.88 -2.08
CA PRO A 152 3.90 27.29 -1.13
C PRO A 152 4.81 26.10 -0.78
N PRO A 153 6.13 26.31 -0.59
CA PRO A 153 7.12 25.23 -0.40
C PRO A 153 6.79 24.26 0.73
N GLU A 154 6.12 24.75 1.78
CA GLU A 154 5.79 23.96 2.98
C GLU A 154 4.38 23.32 2.93
N THR A 155 3.66 23.49 1.82
CA THR A 155 2.26 23.04 1.74
C THR A 155 2.17 21.74 0.95
N GLY A 156 1.69 20.67 1.62
CA GLY A 156 1.28 19.46 0.93
C GLY A 156 -0.06 19.64 0.20
N PHE A 157 -0.30 18.87 -0.86
CA PHE A 157 -1.57 18.85 -1.58
C PHE A 157 -2.01 17.43 -1.94
N VAL A 158 -3.27 17.28 -2.26
CA VAL A 158 -3.88 16.01 -2.63
C VAL A 158 -4.28 16.04 -4.09
N ILE A 159 -3.92 15.00 -4.83
CA ILE A 159 -4.40 14.77 -6.20
C ILE A 159 -5.52 13.73 -6.14
N ALA A 160 -6.71 14.13 -6.56
CA ALA A 160 -7.84 13.22 -6.71
C ALA A 160 -8.02 12.86 -8.19
N HIS A 161 -8.11 11.57 -8.49
CA HIS A 161 -8.49 11.10 -9.82
C HIS A 161 -9.99 10.86 -9.84
N ASN A 162 -10.72 11.61 -10.64
CA ASN A 162 -12.14 11.36 -10.88
C ASN A 162 -12.29 10.07 -11.71
N ARG A 163 -13.29 9.28 -11.35
CA ARG A 163 -13.70 8.09 -12.10
C ARG A 163 -14.45 8.48 -13.37
#